data_be210d5eb61c8092c64125e491a4a094
#
_entry.id   be210d5eb61c8092c64125e491a4a094
#
_cell.length_a   1.000
_cell.length_b   1.000
_cell.length_c   1.000
_cell.angle_alpha   90.00
_cell.angle_beta   90.00
_cell.angle_gamma   90.00
#
_symmetry.space_group_name_H-M   'P 1'
#
loop_
_entity.id
_entity.type
_entity.pdbx_description
1 polymer ?
#
loop_
_entity_poly.entity_id
_entity_poly.type
_entity_poly.pdbx_seq_one_letter_code
_entity_poly.pdbx_strand_id
1 'polypeptide(L)'
;MNSTVDNTGEKDYAGKVTAIAQKLREWQGPIVVISHVDPDGDALGSTLGLKRALEALGKQVTLPMEPPGYLSFIAGEGELSAPLEELPGNCLLAVLDVADEPRALGAPLEGAAFTINVDHHGTNSRFGDLSLVEPGKAATAQIVKEIIDELGVTWTREIA
;
A
#
# COMPACT_ATOMS: atom_id res chain seq x y z
N MET A 1 -3.28 -30.82 27.09
CA MET A 1 -4.11 -30.18 26.05
C MET A 1 -3.18 -29.48 25.07
N ASN A 2 -2.92 -30.11 23.93
CA ASN A 2 -2.14 -29.50 22.87
C ASN A 2 -3.01 -28.46 22.15
N SER A 3 -2.72 -27.18 22.32
CA SER A 3 -3.20 -26.15 21.43
C SER A 3 -2.41 -26.28 20.12
N THR A 4 -2.98 -26.97 19.14
CA THR A 4 -2.53 -26.86 17.76
C THR A 4 -2.82 -25.42 17.33
N VAL A 5 -1.80 -24.57 17.38
CA VAL A 5 -1.83 -23.26 16.74
C VAL A 5 -2.14 -23.51 15.25
N ASP A 6 -3.24 -22.96 14.77
CA ASP A 6 -3.64 -23.09 13.38
C ASP A 6 -2.63 -22.32 12.52
N ASN A 7 -1.64 -23.01 12.01
CA ASN A 7 -0.52 -22.49 11.25
C ASN A 7 -0.89 -22.25 9.75
N THR A 8 -2.17 -22.42 9.40
CA THR A 8 -2.64 -22.24 8.02
C THR A 8 -2.79 -20.76 7.68
N GLY A 9 -3.27 -19.93 8.62
CA GLY A 9 -3.42 -18.50 8.47
C GLY A 9 -2.08 -17.76 8.31
N GLU A 10 -1.07 -18.13 9.10
CA GLU A 10 0.28 -17.53 8.97
C GLU A 10 0.96 -17.85 7.64
N LYS A 11 0.79 -19.08 7.15
CA LYS A 11 1.33 -19.48 5.83
C LYS A 11 0.64 -18.75 4.69
N ASP A 12 -0.69 -18.54 4.79
CA ASP A 12 -1.45 -17.77 3.80
C ASP A 12 -1.04 -16.29 3.82
N TYR A 13 -0.86 -15.69 5.01
CA TYR A 13 -0.40 -14.33 5.17
C TYR A 13 1.00 -14.12 4.55
N ALA A 14 1.98 -14.93 4.93
CA ALA A 14 3.34 -14.84 4.40
C ALA A 14 3.36 -15.04 2.88
N GLY A 15 2.56 -15.97 2.35
CA GLY A 15 2.40 -16.19 0.91
C GLY A 15 1.85 -14.97 0.18
N LYS A 16 0.90 -14.24 0.78
CA LYS A 16 0.35 -13.00 0.23
C LYS A 16 1.35 -11.86 0.26
N VAL A 17 2.13 -11.71 1.34
CA VAL A 17 3.22 -10.73 1.41
C VAL A 17 4.20 -10.96 0.26
N THR A 18 4.64 -12.19 0.07
CA THR A 18 5.55 -12.57 -1.02
C THR A 18 4.92 -12.30 -2.40
N ALA A 19 3.66 -12.66 -2.61
CA ALA A 19 2.97 -12.44 -3.88
C ALA A 19 2.83 -10.95 -4.23
N ILE A 20 2.51 -10.10 -3.24
CA ILE A 20 2.43 -8.64 -3.43
C ILE A 20 3.80 -8.06 -3.74
N ALA A 21 4.83 -8.41 -2.96
CA ALA A 21 6.19 -7.94 -3.20
C ALA A 21 6.69 -8.34 -4.59
N GLN A 22 6.44 -9.58 -5.01
CA GLN A 22 6.80 -10.05 -6.34
C GLN A 22 6.06 -9.27 -7.43
N LYS A 23 4.75 -9.07 -7.30
CA LYS A 23 3.95 -8.29 -8.25
C LYS A 23 4.48 -6.87 -8.41
N LEU A 24 4.77 -6.19 -7.31
CA LEU A 24 5.33 -4.84 -7.30
C LEU A 24 6.72 -4.81 -7.96
N ARG A 25 7.58 -5.77 -7.65
CA ARG A 25 8.94 -5.87 -8.21
C ARG A 25 8.92 -6.10 -9.72
N GLU A 26 8.05 -6.96 -10.20
CA GLU A 26 7.98 -7.35 -11.62
C GLU A 26 7.18 -6.39 -12.48
N TRP A 27 6.38 -5.50 -11.88
CA TRP A 27 5.54 -4.57 -12.64
C TRP A 27 6.38 -3.62 -13.49
N GLN A 28 6.07 -3.52 -14.78
CA GLN A 28 6.84 -2.71 -15.73
C GLN A 28 6.20 -1.35 -16.04
N GLY A 29 4.94 -1.16 -15.69
CA GLY A 29 4.21 0.10 -15.89
C GLY A 29 4.29 1.04 -14.70
N PRO A 30 3.60 2.19 -14.78
CA PRO A 30 3.48 3.12 -13.65
C PRO A 30 2.74 2.47 -12.48
N ILE A 31 3.08 2.91 -11.29
CA ILE A 31 2.42 2.52 -10.04
C ILE A 31 1.80 3.77 -9.42
N VAL A 32 0.54 3.69 -9.06
CA VAL A 32 -0.16 4.72 -8.30
C VAL A 32 -0.50 4.16 -6.94
N VAL A 33 -0.16 4.89 -5.88
CA VAL A 33 -0.44 4.50 -4.49
C VAL A 33 -1.46 5.48 -3.93
N ILE A 34 -2.57 4.99 -3.40
CA ILE A 34 -3.63 5.80 -2.80
C ILE A 34 -4.04 5.27 -1.43
N SER A 35 -4.77 6.08 -0.68
CA SER A 35 -5.35 5.71 0.61
C SER A 35 -6.76 6.30 0.76
N HIS A 36 -7.23 6.41 2.00
CA HIS A 36 -8.58 6.90 2.27
C HIS A 36 -8.66 8.44 2.31
N VAL A 37 -9.89 8.94 2.23
CA VAL A 37 -10.21 10.35 2.50
C VAL A 37 -9.77 10.73 3.93
N ASP A 38 -9.29 11.96 4.09
CA ASP A 38 -8.74 12.46 5.37
C ASP A 38 -7.64 11.55 5.92
N PRO A 39 -6.52 11.39 5.21
CA PRO A 39 -5.46 10.45 5.59
C PRO A 39 -4.87 10.81 6.96
N ASP A 40 -4.73 9.80 7.80
CA ASP A 40 -4.04 9.87 9.09
C ASP A 40 -2.56 9.49 8.97
N GLY A 41 -1.89 9.34 10.12
CA GLY A 41 -0.48 8.96 10.16
C GLY A 41 -0.20 7.56 9.59
N ASP A 42 -1.12 6.61 9.77
CA ASP A 42 -1.00 5.25 9.19
C ASP A 42 -1.14 5.28 7.67
N ALA A 43 -2.14 5.98 7.16
CA ALA A 43 -2.35 6.14 5.72
C ALA A 43 -1.17 6.83 5.04
N LEU A 44 -0.72 7.96 5.58
CA LEU A 44 0.39 8.73 5.01
C LEU A 44 1.73 7.99 5.13
N GLY A 45 2.03 7.42 6.31
CA GLY A 45 3.25 6.67 6.54
C GLY A 45 3.35 5.42 5.66
N SER A 46 2.27 4.65 5.56
CA SER A 46 2.20 3.45 4.72
C SER A 46 2.45 3.77 3.24
N THR A 47 1.78 4.80 2.73
CA THR A 47 1.87 5.19 1.32
C THR A 47 3.22 5.78 0.95
N LEU A 48 3.76 6.68 1.78
CA LEU A 48 5.10 7.25 1.58
C LEU A 48 6.20 6.20 1.70
N GLY A 49 6.13 5.34 2.71
CA GLY A 49 7.11 4.27 2.90
C GLY A 49 7.17 3.34 1.68
N LEU A 50 6.00 2.89 1.19
CA LEU A 50 5.94 2.05 0.00
C LEU A 50 6.45 2.78 -1.25
N LYS A 51 6.03 4.04 -1.46
CA LYS A 51 6.50 4.85 -2.59
C LYS A 51 8.03 4.93 -2.61
N ARG A 52 8.63 5.35 -1.49
CA ARG A 52 10.08 5.52 -1.37
C ARG A 52 10.83 4.21 -1.61
N ALA A 53 10.32 3.10 -1.08
CA ALA A 53 10.90 1.78 -1.29
C ALA A 53 10.85 1.35 -2.76
N LEU A 54 9.74 1.57 -3.44
CA LEU A 54 9.58 1.25 -4.85
C LEU A 54 10.45 2.13 -5.75
N GLU A 55 10.56 3.42 -5.44
CA GLU A 55 11.46 4.35 -6.15
C GLU A 55 12.93 3.96 -5.98
N ALA A 56 13.33 3.45 -4.81
CA ALA A 56 14.67 2.88 -4.59
C ALA A 56 14.95 1.66 -5.51
N LEU A 57 13.91 0.95 -5.96
CA LEU A 57 13.99 -0.12 -6.96
C LEU A 57 13.88 0.39 -8.42
N GLY A 58 13.87 1.70 -8.62
CA GLY A 58 13.75 2.31 -9.96
C GLY A 58 12.33 2.34 -10.52
N LYS A 59 11.29 2.13 -9.70
CA LYS A 59 9.90 2.20 -10.15
C LYS A 59 9.43 3.64 -10.27
N GLN A 60 8.52 3.88 -11.21
CA GLN A 60 7.82 5.15 -11.36
C GLN A 60 6.55 5.10 -10.50
N VAL A 61 6.51 5.91 -9.45
CA VAL A 61 5.42 5.89 -8.45
C VAL A 61 4.82 7.27 -8.29
N THR A 62 3.50 7.35 -8.38
CA THR A 62 2.72 8.56 -8.11
C THR A 62 1.88 8.35 -6.84
N LEU A 63 1.89 9.34 -5.96
CA LEU A 63 1.11 9.36 -4.72
C LEU A 63 0.22 10.60 -4.71
N PRO A 64 -0.99 10.51 -5.29
CA PRO A 64 -1.95 11.63 -5.31
C PRO A 64 -2.67 11.72 -3.96
N MET A 65 -2.13 12.53 -3.07
CA MET A 65 -2.63 12.70 -1.71
C MET A 65 -2.41 14.12 -1.22
N GLU A 66 -3.40 14.66 -0.52
CA GLU A 66 -3.31 15.91 0.22
C GLU A 66 -3.27 15.57 1.73
N PRO A 67 -2.12 15.71 2.41
CA PRO A 67 -2.03 15.42 3.82
C PRO A 67 -2.71 16.54 4.64
N PRO A 68 -3.26 16.20 5.81
CA PRO A 68 -3.69 17.24 6.74
C PRO A 68 -2.48 18.10 7.16
N GLY A 69 -2.71 19.39 7.44
CA GLY A 69 -1.63 20.35 7.70
C GLY A 69 -0.65 19.92 8.80
N TYR A 70 -1.13 19.23 9.84
CA TYR A 70 -0.30 18.76 10.94
C TYR A 70 0.62 17.59 10.58
N LEU A 71 0.41 16.92 9.45
CA LEU A 71 1.25 15.84 8.92
C LEU A 71 2.08 16.27 7.69
N SER A 72 1.93 17.50 7.22
CA SER A 72 2.61 17.97 6.00
C SER A 72 4.13 17.90 6.04
N PHE A 73 4.72 17.88 7.24
CA PHE A 73 6.17 17.77 7.44
C PHE A 73 6.75 16.38 7.12
N ILE A 74 5.92 15.35 6.98
CA ILE A 74 6.37 13.97 6.74
C ILE A 74 6.76 13.76 5.28
N ALA A 75 6.04 14.41 4.36
CA ALA A 75 6.35 14.35 2.94
C ALA A 75 7.41 15.40 2.55
N GLY A 76 8.34 15.00 1.70
CA GLY A 76 9.28 15.91 1.06
C GLY A 76 8.66 16.66 -0.13
N GLU A 77 9.36 17.67 -0.61
CA GLU A 77 8.93 18.41 -1.80
C GLU A 77 8.81 17.50 -3.02
N GLY A 78 7.64 17.55 -3.69
CA GLY A 78 7.37 16.79 -4.91
C GLY A 78 7.03 15.30 -4.69
N GLU A 79 6.97 14.81 -3.46
CA GLU A 79 6.59 13.42 -3.19
C GLU A 79 5.08 13.16 -3.36
N LEU A 80 4.26 14.17 -3.11
CA LEU A 80 2.81 14.11 -3.26
C LEU A 80 2.38 14.86 -4.52
N SER A 81 1.31 14.40 -5.14
CA SER A 81 0.72 15.05 -6.31
C SER A 81 -0.76 15.38 -6.08
N ALA A 82 -1.31 16.19 -6.97
CA ALA A 82 -2.75 16.42 -7.00
C ALA A 82 -3.51 15.12 -7.33
N PRO A 83 -4.80 15.02 -6.92
CA PRO A 83 -5.65 13.91 -7.32
C PRO A 83 -5.67 13.70 -8.84
N LEU A 84 -5.76 12.45 -9.26
CA LEU A 84 -5.83 12.04 -10.66
C LEU A 84 -7.29 11.88 -11.09
N GLU A 85 -7.66 12.44 -12.23
CA GLU A 85 -8.98 12.22 -12.83
C GLU A 85 -9.07 10.85 -13.53
N GLU A 86 -7.94 10.37 -14.04
CA GLU A 86 -7.80 9.06 -14.69
C GLU A 86 -6.44 8.43 -14.35
N LEU A 87 -6.37 7.10 -14.37
CA LEU A 87 -5.12 6.39 -14.15
C LEU A 87 -4.27 6.36 -15.44
N PRO A 88 -2.93 6.37 -15.31
CA PRO A 88 -2.05 6.12 -16.44
C PRO A 88 -2.32 4.76 -17.08
N GLY A 89 -2.07 4.63 -18.37
CA GLY A 89 -2.17 3.33 -19.05
C GLY A 89 -1.22 2.29 -18.46
N ASN A 90 -1.66 1.04 -18.37
CA ASN A 90 -0.93 -0.08 -17.77
C ASN A 90 -0.51 0.20 -16.31
N CYS A 91 -1.38 0.84 -15.54
CA CYS A 91 -1.14 1.20 -14.15
C CYS A 91 -1.41 0.04 -13.20
N LEU A 92 -0.49 -0.19 -12.26
CA LEU A 92 -0.80 -0.91 -11.02
C LEU A 92 -1.27 0.09 -9.98
N LEU A 93 -2.43 -0.16 -9.40
CA LEU A 93 -3.00 0.65 -8.33
C LEU A 93 -2.83 -0.06 -6.99
N ALA A 94 -2.07 0.53 -6.08
CA ALA A 94 -1.93 0.06 -4.70
C ALA A 94 -2.81 0.92 -3.78
N VAL A 95 -3.80 0.30 -3.16
CA VAL A 95 -4.74 0.93 -2.24
C VAL A 95 -4.42 0.47 -0.83
N LEU A 96 -3.93 1.39 0.00
CA LEU A 96 -3.45 1.09 1.35
C LEU A 96 -4.36 1.73 2.40
N ASP A 97 -4.64 0.96 3.46
CA ASP A 97 -5.43 1.43 4.61
C ASP A 97 -6.87 1.82 4.26
N VAL A 98 -7.47 1.12 3.30
CA VAL A 98 -8.83 1.37 2.82
C VAL A 98 -9.65 0.08 2.91
N ALA A 99 -10.72 0.11 3.71
CA ALA A 99 -11.57 -1.04 3.94
C ALA A 99 -12.60 -1.28 2.83
N ASP A 100 -13.01 -0.24 2.13
CA ASP A 100 -13.99 -0.31 1.05
C ASP A 100 -13.72 0.74 -0.03
N GLU A 101 -14.13 0.45 -1.27
CA GLU A 101 -13.87 1.30 -2.43
C GLU A 101 -14.34 2.75 -2.28
N PRO A 102 -15.55 3.05 -1.72
CA PRO A 102 -16.02 4.42 -1.60
C PRO A 102 -15.13 5.33 -0.74
N ARG A 103 -14.27 4.77 0.09
CA ARG A 103 -13.33 5.53 0.93
C ARG A 103 -12.01 5.85 0.26
N ALA A 104 -11.69 5.16 -0.84
CA ALA A 104 -10.46 5.42 -1.57
C ALA A 104 -10.50 6.82 -2.19
N LEU A 105 -9.41 7.55 -2.05
CA LEU A 105 -9.28 8.91 -2.57
C LEU A 105 -7.91 9.12 -3.23
N GLY A 106 -7.89 10.01 -4.20
CA GLY A 106 -6.68 10.43 -4.90
C GLY A 106 -6.66 10.02 -6.37
N ALA A 107 -7.28 8.89 -6.70
CA ALA A 107 -7.44 8.43 -8.08
C ALA A 107 -8.69 7.54 -8.20
N PRO A 108 -9.26 7.40 -9.42
CA PRO A 108 -10.32 6.42 -9.64
C PRO A 108 -9.77 5.00 -9.49
N LEU A 109 -10.59 4.06 -9.06
CA LEU A 109 -10.24 2.63 -9.02
C LEU A 109 -10.35 1.98 -10.38
N GLU A 110 -11.25 2.51 -11.23
CA GLU A 110 -11.46 2.03 -12.58
C GLU A 110 -10.27 2.37 -13.50
N GLY A 111 -9.99 1.45 -14.41
CA GLY A 111 -8.90 1.62 -15.40
C GLY A 111 -7.53 1.12 -14.94
N ALA A 112 -7.39 0.63 -13.71
CA ALA A 112 -6.18 -0.05 -13.28
C ALA A 112 -6.00 -1.38 -14.04
N ALA A 113 -4.79 -1.66 -14.50
CA ALA A 113 -4.46 -2.96 -15.08
C ALA A 113 -4.37 -4.05 -14.01
N PHE A 114 -4.01 -3.66 -12.79
CA PHE A 114 -3.97 -4.53 -11.62
C PHE A 114 -4.15 -3.72 -10.34
N THR A 115 -4.93 -4.24 -9.38
CA THR A 115 -5.21 -3.57 -8.10
C THR A 115 -4.72 -4.43 -6.94
N ILE A 116 -3.95 -3.81 -6.04
CA ILE A 116 -3.54 -4.38 -4.76
C ILE A 116 -4.25 -3.62 -3.65
N ASN A 117 -4.85 -4.35 -2.69
CA ASN A 117 -5.41 -3.75 -1.47
C ASN A 117 -4.70 -4.31 -0.25
N VAL A 118 -4.10 -3.46 0.56
CA VAL A 118 -3.43 -3.81 1.82
C VAL A 118 -4.05 -3.03 2.96
N ASP A 119 -4.54 -3.73 3.97
CA ASP A 119 -5.31 -3.12 5.06
C ASP A 119 -5.26 -3.96 6.35
N HIS A 120 -5.55 -3.31 7.47
CA HIS A 120 -5.68 -3.99 8.76
C HIS A 120 -7.11 -3.97 9.33
N HIS A 121 -8.08 -3.40 8.62
CA HIS A 121 -9.46 -3.35 9.09
C HIS A 121 -10.20 -4.66 8.81
N GLY A 122 -10.81 -5.26 9.85
CA GLY A 122 -11.55 -6.52 9.74
C GLY A 122 -12.81 -6.44 8.87
N THR A 123 -13.30 -5.23 8.60
CA THR A 123 -14.47 -4.96 7.75
C THR A 123 -14.14 -4.85 6.25
N ASN A 124 -12.87 -5.02 5.88
CA ASN A 124 -12.41 -4.88 4.50
C ASN A 124 -13.14 -5.81 3.54
N SER A 125 -13.61 -5.27 2.42
CA SER A 125 -14.33 -6.01 1.36
C SER A 125 -13.42 -6.81 0.42
N ARG A 126 -12.08 -6.68 0.55
CA ARG A 126 -11.07 -7.38 -0.25
C ARG A 126 -11.25 -7.16 -1.76
N PHE A 127 -11.36 -5.91 -2.16
CA PHE A 127 -11.71 -5.52 -3.54
C PHE A 127 -10.54 -5.53 -4.53
N GLY A 128 -9.31 -5.76 -4.10
CA GLY A 128 -8.14 -5.85 -4.99
C GLY A 128 -8.06 -7.19 -5.72
N ASP A 129 -7.35 -7.23 -6.85
CA ASP A 129 -6.95 -8.49 -7.51
C ASP A 129 -6.06 -9.33 -6.59
N LEU A 130 -5.21 -8.65 -5.79
CA LEU A 130 -4.57 -9.20 -4.60
C LEU A 130 -4.99 -8.36 -3.39
N SER A 131 -5.54 -9.00 -2.37
CA SER A 131 -5.90 -8.34 -1.10
C SER A 131 -5.21 -9.01 0.07
N LEU A 132 -4.44 -8.22 0.82
CA LEU A 132 -3.80 -8.63 2.07
C LEU A 132 -4.42 -7.85 3.22
N VAL A 133 -5.28 -8.51 3.96
CA VAL A 133 -6.02 -7.92 5.08
C VAL A 133 -5.70 -8.69 6.35
N GLU A 134 -5.10 -8.02 7.33
CA GLU A 134 -4.67 -8.64 8.59
C GLU A 134 -5.14 -7.83 9.81
N PRO A 135 -6.33 -8.14 10.35
CA PRO A 135 -6.87 -7.44 11.51
C PRO A 135 -6.05 -7.59 12.80
N GLY A 136 -5.15 -8.56 12.84
CA GLY A 136 -4.24 -8.76 13.98
C GLY A 136 -3.10 -7.74 14.05
N LYS A 137 -2.88 -6.97 13.00
CA LYS A 137 -1.88 -5.89 13.00
C LYS A 137 -2.47 -4.60 13.56
N ALA A 138 -1.66 -3.85 14.29
CA ALA A 138 -2.08 -2.58 14.89
C ALA A 138 -2.25 -1.45 13.85
N ALA A 139 -1.59 -1.57 12.71
CA ALA A 139 -1.58 -0.57 11.63
C ALA A 139 -1.25 -1.21 10.29
N THR A 140 -1.75 -0.64 9.19
CA THR A 140 -1.38 -1.03 7.83
C THR A 140 0.12 -0.85 7.59
N ALA A 141 0.75 0.15 8.22
CA ALA A 141 2.19 0.38 8.15
C ALA A 141 3.02 -0.85 8.57
N GLN A 142 2.55 -1.68 9.51
CA GLN A 142 3.23 -2.91 9.88
C GLN A 142 3.25 -3.93 8.74
N ILE A 143 2.15 -4.04 8.00
CA ILE A 143 2.04 -4.93 6.84
C ILE A 143 2.93 -4.40 5.70
N VAL A 144 2.89 -3.10 5.44
CA VAL A 144 3.73 -2.45 4.42
C VAL A 144 5.21 -2.63 4.74
N LYS A 145 5.60 -2.54 6.01
CA LYS A 145 6.99 -2.84 6.43
C LYS A 145 7.40 -4.26 6.00
N GLU A 146 6.57 -5.25 6.22
CA GLU A 146 6.88 -6.64 5.84
C GLU A 146 6.96 -6.80 4.31
N ILE A 147 6.13 -6.09 3.56
CA ILE A 147 6.23 -6.04 2.09
C ILE A 147 7.56 -5.41 1.65
N ILE A 148 7.99 -4.32 2.29
CA ILE A 148 9.26 -3.65 2.00
C ILE A 148 10.45 -4.57 2.34
N ASP A 149 10.39 -5.29 3.44
CA ASP A 149 11.41 -6.30 3.80
C ASP A 149 11.50 -7.38 2.71
N GLU A 150 10.38 -7.88 2.24
CA GLU A 150 10.30 -8.89 1.18
C GLU A 150 10.79 -8.36 -0.19
N LEU A 151 10.60 -7.06 -0.45
CA LEU A 151 11.18 -6.38 -1.62
C LEU A 151 12.71 -6.34 -1.58
N GLY A 152 13.34 -6.54 -0.43
CA GLY A 152 14.79 -6.52 -0.27
C GLY A 152 15.41 -5.13 -0.39
N VAL A 153 14.63 -4.09 -0.15
CA VAL A 153 15.11 -2.71 -0.16
C VAL A 153 15.89 -2.42 1.12
N THR A 154 17.03 -1.75 0.98
CA THR A 154 17.76 -1.27 2.15
C THR A 154 16.99 -0.17 2.85
N TRP A 155 16.70 -0.36 4.14
CA TRP A 155 16.04 0.65 4.96
C TRP A 155 16.91 1.90 5.08
N THR A 156 16.34 3.03 4.74
CA THR A 156 16.92 4.35 4.96
C THR A 156 16.07 5.09 5.99
N ARG A 157 16.59 6.21 6.49
CA ARG A 157 15.86 7.07 7.42
C ARG A 157 14.55 7.61 6.82
N GLU A 158 14.56 7.84 5.50
CA GLU A 158 13.42 8.38 4.76
C GLU A 158 12.33 7.32 4.54
N ILE A 159 12.69 6.02 4.44
CA ILE A 159 11.75 4.92 4.29
C ILE A 159 11.15 4.53 5.65
N ALA A 160 11.91 4.63 6.72
CA ALA A 160 11.48 4.29 8.07
C ALA A 160 10.51 5.37 8.67
#